data_caf7429c50e8a5a0d9429047b83b47ca
#
_entry.id   caf7429c50e8a5a0d9429047b83b47ca
#
_cell.length_a   1.000
_cell.length_b   1.000
_cell.length_c   1.000
_cell.angle_alpha   90.00
_cell.angle_beta   90.00
_cell.angle_gamma   90.00
#
_symmetry.space_group_name_H-M   'P 1'
#
loop_
_entity.id
_entity.type
_entity.pdbx_description
1 polymer ?
#
loop_
_entity_poly.entity_id
_entity_poly.type
_entity_poly.pdbx_seq_one_letter_code
_entity_poly.pdbx_strand_id
1 'polypeptide(L)'
;MKKVLFILAIIIVIVGIFLVLRPRVSASKGATDGGKILVAYFSATGNTKAVAEKLADATGADLFEITPEQLYTDEDLNWQNDQSRSSIEMASRYSRPAIASKIENIAQYNVVFVGFPIWWGREPSIIDTFMESYDFAGKIIVPFATSGTSGIGDSGANMQSLVPNAHVRGGERFPVDVSVSELKTWASEQM
;
A
#
# COMPACT_ATOMS: atom_id res chain seq x y z
N MET A 1 -21.00 -27.44 58.84
CA MET A 1 -19.59 -27.01 58.60
C MET A 1 -18.90 -27.83 57.51
N LYS A 2 -18.97 -29.17 57.45
CA LYS A 2 -18.30 -29.99 56.40
C LYS A 2 -18.78 -29.72 54.96
N LYS A 3 -20.04 -29.38 54.72
CA LYS A 3 -20.60 -29.12 53.41
C LYS A 3 -20.15 -27.75 52.82
N VAL A 4 -19.93 -26.75 53.66
CA VAL A 4 -19.46 -25.41 53.24
C VAL A 4 -17.98 -25.45 52.85
N LEU A 5 -17.16 -26.24 53.54
CA LEU A 5 -15.76 -26.42 53.19
C LEU A 5 -15.57 -27.11 51.83
N PHE A 6 -16.46 -28.04 51.46
CA PHE A 6 -16.38 -28.75 50.18
C PHE A 6 -16.72 -27.84 49.00
N ILE A 7 -17.67 -26.91 49.16
CA ILE A 7 -18.06 -25.95 48.13
C ILE A 7 -16.94 -24.91 47.91
N LEU A 8 -16.28 -24.46 48.97
CA LEU A 8 -15.16 -23.55 48.86
C LEU A 8 -13.95 -24.19 48.16
N ALA A 9 -13.67 -25.48 48.41
CA ALA A 9 -12.58 -26.18 47.73
C ALA A 9 -12.83 -26.35 46.21
N ILE A 10 -14.09 -26.60 45.79
CA ILE A 10 -14.45 -26.72 44.37
C ILE A 10 -14.34 -25.36 43.66
N ILE A 11 -14.74 -24.26 44.31
CA ILE A 11 -14.62 -22.92 43.72
C ILE A 11 -13.15 -22.54 43.49
N ILE A 12 -12.26 -22.87 44.43
CA ILE A 12 -10.82 -22.58 44.30
C ILE A 12 -10.20 -23.39 43.16
N VAL A 13 -10.61 -24.65 42.95
CA VAL A 13 -10.13 -25.49 41.83
C VAL A 13 -10.63 -24.97 40.49
N ILE A 14 -11.88 -24.51 40.38
CA ILE A 14 -12.46 -23.97 39.16
C ILE A 14 -11.79 -22.63 38.81
N VAL A 15 -11.54 -21.74 39.77
CA VAL A 15 -10.83 -20.48 39.57
C VAL A 15 -9.36 -20.71 39.18
N GLY A 16 -8.71 -21.72 39.78
CA GLY A 16 -7.34 -22.12 39.45
C GLY A 16 -7.21 -22.67 38.04
N ILE A 17 -8.16 -23.48 37.57
CA ILE A 17 -8.20 -24.03 36.21
C ILE A 17 -8.49 -22.93 35.20
N PHE A 18 -9.32 -21.93 35.51
CA PHE A 18 -9.60 -20.80 34.61
C PHE A 18 -8.39 -19.86 34.46
N LEU A 19 -7.51 -19.77 35.47
CA LEU A 19 -6.28 -18.99 35.39
C LEU A 19 -5.17 -19.71 34.61
N VAL A 20 -5.18 -21.04 34.56
CA VAL A 20 -4.17 -21.82 33.80
C VAL A 20 -4.54 -21.97 32.30
N LEU A 21 -5.84 -21.86 31.98
CA LEU A 21 -6.36 -21.97 30.59
C LEU A 21 -6.59 -20.63 29.89
N ARG A 22 -6.03 -19.53 30.41
CA ARG A 22 -5.96 -18.33 29.58
C ARG A 22 -5.05 -18.64 28.39
N PRO A 23 -5.57 -18.63 27.14
CA PRO A 23 -4.69 -18.71 26.00
C PRO A 23 -3.69 -17.55 26.16
N ARG A 24 -2.40 -17.88 26.24
CA ARG A 24 -1.37 -16.88 26.02
C ARG A 24 -1.65 -16.33 24.61
N VAL A 25 -2.28 -15.17 24.56
CA VAL A 25 -2.17 -14.31 23.39
C VAL A 25 -0.68 -14.03 23.30
N SER A 26 0.02 -14.82 22.50
CA SER A 26 1.35 -14.44 22.05
C SER A 26 1.15 -13.07 21.43
N ALA A 27 1.62 -12.04 22.13
CA ALA A 27 1.90 -10.78 21.46
C ALA A 27 2.76 -11.17 20.26
N SER A 28 2.20 -11.05 19.07
CA SER A 28 2.90 -11.20 17.82
C SER A 28 4.05 -10.20 17.92
N LYS A 29 5.23 -10.73 18.21
CA LYS A 29 6.49 -10.02 18.08
C LYS A 29 6.47 -9.51 16.67
N GLY A 30 6.47 -8.18 16.46
CA GLY A 30 6.43 -7.57 15.15
C GLY A 30 7.33 -8.34 14.20
N ALA A 31 6.73 -8.96 13.22
CA ALA A 31 7.42 -9.86 12.32
C ALA A 31 8.34 -9.06 11.43
N THR A 32 9.61 -9.06 11.78
CA THR A 32 10.71 -9.06 10.80
C THR A 32 10.93 -10.49 10.33
N ASP A 33 9.85 -11.20 10.01
CA ASP A 33 9.97 -12.43 9.27
C ASP A 33 9.79 -12.06 7.81
N GLY A 34 10.84 -12.26 6.99
CA GLY A 34 11.08 -11.71 5.67
C GLY A 34 9.97 -11.88 4.65
N GLY A 35 8.86 -11.19 4.85
CA GLY A 35 7.82 -11.04 3.86
C GLY A 35 8.38 -10.32 2.64
N LYS A 36 7.93 -10.72 1.44
CA LYS A 36 8.36 -10.10 0.20
C LYS A 36 7.98 -8.63 0.14
N ILE A 37 8.73 -7.90 -0.65
CA ILE A 37 8.47 -6.51 -1.01
C ILE A 37 7.92 -6.47 -2.43
N LEU A 38 6.92 -5.65 -2.67
CA LEU A 38 6.37 -5.35 -3.99
C LEU A 38 6.59 -3.89 -4.33
N VAL A 39 6.99 -3.61 -5.55
CA VAL A 39 6.91 -2.28 -6.17
C VAL A 39 5.84 -2.34 -7.25
N ALA A 40 4.64 -1.85 -6.92
CA ALA A 40 3.54 -1.68 -7.86
C ALA A 40 3.54 -0.26 -8.40
N TYR A 41 3.38 -0.06 -9.71
CA TYR A 41 3.40 1.29 -10.28
C TYR A 41 2.48 1.44 -11.48
N PHE A 42 1.94 2.65 -11.64
CA PHE A 42 1.33 3.12 -12.88
C PHE A 42 2.23 4.16 -13.54
N SER A 43 2.43 4.05 -14.86
CA SER A 43 3.26 4.99 -15.61
C SER A 43 2.72 5.20 -17.02
N ALA A 44 2.15 6.38 -17.30
CA ALA A 44 1.62 6.70 -18.63
C ALA A 44 2.73 7.09 -19.63
N THR A 45 3.83 7.67 -19.17
CA THR A 45 4.91 8.23 -20.02
C THR A 45 6.29 7.64 -19.76
N GLY A 46 6.39 6.58 -18.95
CA GLY A 46 7.64 5.89 -18.62
C GLY A 46 8.42 6.48 -17.43
N ASN A 47 8.12 7.69 -16.97
CA ASN A 47 8.88 8.36 -15.90
C ASN A 47 8.79 7.60 -14.56
N THR A 48 7.57 7.26 -14.14
CA THR A 48 7.35 6.48 -12.89
C THR A 48 7.95 5.08 -13.01
N LYS A 49 7.83 4.45 -14.19
CA LYS A 49 8.45 3.16 -14.50
C LYS A 49 9.95 3.17 -14.23
N ALA A 50 10.67 4.18 -14.74
CA ALA A 50 12.12 4.28 -14.55
C ALA A 50 12.53 4.38 -13.07
N VAL A 51 11.72 5.08 -12.23
CA VAL A 51 11.96 5.14 -10.79
C VAL A 51 11.58 3.82 -10.10
N ALA A 52 10.48 3.20 -10.51
CA ALA A 52 10.02 1.91 -9.97
C ALA A 52 11.03 0.77 -10.19
N GLU A 53 11.62 0.69 -11.40
CA GLU A 53 12.66 -0.28 -11.73
C GLU A 53 13.90 -0.10 -10.82
N LYS A 54 14.37 1.14 -10.65
CA LYS A 54 15.49 1.46 -9.75
C LYS A 54 15.17 1.12 -8.29
N LEU A 55 13.93 1.36 -7.84
CA LEU A 55 13.50 1.04 -6.49
C LEU A 55 13.42 -0.47 -6.27
N ALA A 56 12.92 -1.22 -7.25
CA ALA A 56 12.89 -2.67 -7.20
C ALA A 56 14.32 -3.26 -7.13
N ASP A 57 15.24 -2.75 -7.94
CA ASP A 57 16.67 -3.14 -7.88
C ASP A 57 17.29 -2.80 -6.52
N ALA A 58 16.99 -1.62 -5.96
CA ALA A 58 17.52 -1.17 -4.68
C ALA A 58 17.08 -2.02 -3.49
N THR A 59 15.88 -2.58 -3.56
CA THR A 59 15.21 -3.29 -2.46
C THR A 59 15.14 -4.81 -2.66
N GLY A 60 15.43 -5.31 -3.86
CA GLY A 60 15.19 -6.71 -4.25
C GLY A 60 13.70 -7.06 -4.33
N ALA A 61 12.85 -6.08 -4.57
CA ALA A 61 11.40 -6.24 -4.63
C ALA A 61 10.94 -6.88 -5.95
N ASP A 62 9.80 -7.59 -5.89
CA ASP A 62 9.07 -7.95 -7.10
C ASP A 62 8.49 -6.68 -7.73
N LEU A 63 8.52 -6.57 -9.06
CA LEU A 63 8.01 -5.40 -9.81
C LEU A 63 6.68 -5.74 -10.48
N PHE A 64 5.69 -4.83 -10.37
CA PHE A 64 4.37 -5.01 -10.96
C PHE A 64 3.87 -3.71 -11.61
N GLU A 65 3.55 -3.77 -12.90
CA GLU A 65 2.95 -2.65 -13.61
C GLU A 65 1.41 -2.69 -13.50
N ILE A 66 0.83 -1.63 -12.95
CA ILE A 66 -0.62 -1.40 -12.94
C ILE A 66 -1.00 -0.94 -14.34
N THR A 67 -1.37 -1.90 -15.18
CA THR A 67 -1.68 -1.65 -16.59
C THR A 67 -3.17 -1.34 -16.73
N PRO A 68 -3.56 -0.16 -17.23
CA PRO A 68 -4.98 0.12 -17.51
C PRO A 68 -5.49 -0.80 -18.61
N GLU A 69 -6.75 -1.21 -18.53
CA GLU A 69 -7.39 -2.04 -19.56
C GLU A 69 -7.38 -1.33 -20.92
N GLN A 70 -7.56 -0.02 -20.92
CA GLN A 70 -7.40 0.84 -22.07
C GLN A 70 -6.19 1.76 -21.85
N LEU A 71 -5.13 1.59 -22.65
CA LEU A 71 -3.94 2.44 -22.58
C LEU A 71 -4.29 3.91 -22.83
N TYR A 72 -3.57 4.83 -22.20
CA TYR A 72 -3.72 6.26 -22.45
C TYR A 72 -2.97 6.65 -23.72
N THR A 73 -3.66 7.37 -24.60
CA THR A 73 -3.07 8.05 -25.76
C THR A 73 -2.55 9.43 -25.37
N ASP A 74 -1.83 10.11 -26.27
CA ASP A 74 -1.39 11.50 -26.04
C ASP A 74 -2.59 12.44 -25.87
N GLU A 75 -3.68 12.20 -26.60
CA GLU A 75 -4.94 12.95 -26.47
C GLU A 75 -5.58 12.73 -25.09
N ASP A 76 -5.58 11.48 -24.60
CA ASP A 76 -6.08 11.16 -23.27
C ASP A 76 -5.30 11.86 -22.15
N LEU A 77 -4.01 12.12 -22.36
CA LEU A 77 -3.10 12.75 -21.40
C LEU A 77 -3.05 14.28 -21.53
N ASN A 78 -3.79 14.88 -22.47
CA ASN A 78 -3.80 16.32 -22.65
C ASN A 78 -4.53 17.03 -21.50
N TRP A 79 -3.78 17.36 -20.46
CA TRP A 79 -4.27 18.04 -19.25
C TRP A 79 -4.82 19.45 -19.48
N GLN A 80 -4.55 20.07 -20.66
CA GLN A 80 -5.10 21.37 -21.07
C GLN A 80 -6.51 21.24 -21.68
N ASN A 81 -6.94 20.01 -21.96
CA ASN A 81 -8.28 19.72 -22.48
C ASN A 81 -9.14 19.10 -21.38
N ASP A 82 -10.13 19.84 -20.88
CA ASP A 82 -11.06 19.37 -19.85
C ASP A 82 -11.89 18.13 -20.29
N GLN A 83 -11.94 17.87 -21.60
CA GLN A 83 -12.62 16.69 -22.18
C GLN A 83 -11.67 15.51 -22.42
N SER A 84 -10.38 15.64 -22.13
CA SER A 84 -9.46 14.51 -22.19
C SER A 84 -9.84 13.46 -21.13
N ARG A 85 -9.52 12.21 -21.41
CA ARG A 85 -9.83 11.11 -20.49
C ARG A 85 -9.22 11.33 -19.08
N SER A 86 -7.96 11.74 -19.01
CA SER A 86 -7.31 12.02 -17.72
C SER A 86 -7.97 13.17 -16.97
N SER A 87 -8.39 14.25 -17.68
CA SER A 87 -9.13 15.37 -17.06
C SER A 87 -10.48 14.92 -16.49
N ILE A 88 -11.25 14.15 -17.26
CA ILE A 88 -12.56 13.60 -16.82
C ILE A 88 -12.38 12.65 -15.61
N GLU A 89 -11.41 11.75 -15.67
CA GLU A 89 -11.14 10.81 -14.58
C GLU A 89 -10.73 11.54 -13.30
N MET A 90 -9.91 12.58 -13.40
CA MET A 90 -9.43 13.34 -12.25
C MET A 90 -10.46 14.33 -11.69
N ALA A 91 -11.44 14.75 -12.49
CA ALA A 91 -12.56 15.58 -12.04
C ALA A 91 -13.49 14.84 -11.07
N SER A 92 -13.51 13.51 -11.08
CA SER A 92 -14.34 12.69 -10.22
C SER A 92 -13.53 11.86 -9.23
N ARG A 93 -13.78 12.03 -7.94
CA ARG A 93 -13.21 11.17 -6.88
C ARG A 93 -13.75 9.72 -6.92
N TYR A 94 -14.79 9.47 -7.67
CA TYR A 94 -15.42 8.14 -7.84
C TYR A 94 -14.97 7.44 -9.11
N SER A 95 -14.11 8.07 -9.92
CA SER A 95 -13.57 7.42 -11.11
C SER A 95 -12.74 6.20 -10.74
N ARG A 96 -12.97 5.09 -11.44
CA ARG A 96 -12.26 3.82 -11.22
C ARG A 96 -11.91 3.19 -12.57
N PRO A 97 -10.86 3.69 -13.25
CA PRO A 97 -10.39 3.09 -14.50
C PRO A 97 -10.05 1.61 -14.31
N ALA A 98 -10.49 0.76 -15.23
CA ALA A 98 -10.27 -0.68 -15.15
C ALA A 98 -8.79 -1.04 -15.35
N ILE A 99 -8.32 -2.07 -14.63
CA ILE A 99 -6.96 -2.58 -14.65
C ILE A 99 -6.96 -3.95 -15.34
N ALA A 100 -6.09 -4.12 -16.35
CA ALA A 100 -5.92 -5.38 -17.08
C ALA A 100 -4.99 -6.35 -16.33
N SER A 101 -3.98 -5.82 -15.63
CA SER A 101 -3.00 -6.63 -14.90
C SER A 101 -3.54 -7.11 -13.55
N LYS A 102 -3.08 -8.28 -13.08
CA LYS A 102 -3.51 -8.85 -11.80
C LYS A 102 -2.35 -9.46 -11.03
N ILE A 103 -2.33 -9.20 -9.72
CA ILE A 103 -1.41 -9.87 -8.79
C ILE A 103 -2.09 -11.15 -8.31
N GLU A 104 -1.49 -12.30 -8.58
CA GLU A 104 -2.04 -13.61 -8.20
C GLU A 104 -2.12 -13.82 -6.68
N ASN A 105 -1.13 -13.34 -5.94
CA ASN A 105 -1.06 -13.53 -4.49
C ASN A 105 -0.47 -12.30 -3.79
N ILE A 106 -1.33 -11.32 -3.48
CA ILE A 106 -0.94 -10.12 -2.71
C ILE A 106 -0.55 -10.45 -1.26
N ALA A 107 -1.03 -11.57 -0.72
CA ALA A 107 -0.80 -11.95 0.68
C ALA A 107 0.69 -12.24 0.99
N GLN A 108 1.49 -12.58 -0.01
CA GLN A 108 2.92 -12.86 0.17
C GLN A 108 3.77 -11.61 0.48
N TYR A 109 3.22 -10.40 0.25
CA TYR A 109 3.94 -9.14 0.43
C TYR A 109 3.56 -8.48 1.75
N ASN A 110 4.56 -8.06 2.52
CA ASN A 110 4.36 -7.29 3.76
C ASN A 110 4.51 -5.79 3.53
N VAL A 111 5.32 -5.41 2.54
CA VAL A 111 5.55 -4.02 2.14
C VAL A 111 5.20 -3.87 0.66
N VAL A 112 4.40 -2.86 0.34
CA VAL A 112 4.02 -2.52 -1.02
C VAL A 112 4.32 -1.06 -1.28
N PHE A 113 5.32 -0.81 -2.11
CA PHE A 113 5.56 0.52 -2.67
C PHE A 113 4.56 0.75 -3.80
N VAL A 114 3.91 1.91 -3.82
CA VAL A 114 2.92 2.26 -4.86
C VAL A 114 3.37 3.52 -5.57
N GLY A 115 3.76 3.37 -6.84
CA GLY A 115 4.31 4.43 -7.69
C GLY A 115 3.33 5.02 -8.68
N PHE A 116 3.34 6.35 -8.85
CA PHE A 116 2.43 7.03 -9.77
C PHE A 116 2.95 8.41 -10.20
N PRO A 117 2.52 8.92 -11.36
CA PRO A 117 2.69 10.33 -11.68
C PRO A 117 1.69 11.19 -10.90
N ILE A 118 2.06 12.43 -10.55
CA ILE A 118 1.08 13.35 -9.94
C ILE A 118 0.21 13.95 -11.05
N TRP A 119 -1.11 13.71 -10.95
CA TRP A 119 -2.13 14.31 -11.78
C TRP A 119 -3.05 15.20 -10.92
N TRP A 120 -3.22 16.48 -11.30
CA TRP A 120 -4.04 17.44 -10.54
C TRP A 120 -3.78 17.43 -9.02
N GLY A 121 -2.48 17.32 -8.64
CA GLY A 121 -2.05 17.41 -7.25
C GLY A 121 -2.23 16.14 -6.41
N ARG A 122 -2.62 15.01 -7.02
CA ARG A 122 -2.80 13.72 -6.33
C ARG A 122 -2.43 12.52 -7.21
N GLU A 123 -2.60 11.33 -6.68
CA GLU A 123 -2.54 10.06 -7.42
C GLU A 123 -3.63 9.99 -8.50
N PRO A 124 -3.34 9.38 -9.68
CA PRO A 124 -4.35 9.10 -10.69
C PRO A 124 -5.40 8.11 -10.18
N SER A 125 -6.65 8.26 -10.64
CA SER A 125 -7.79 7.43 -10.17
C SER A 125 -7.61 5.93 -10.38
N ILE A 126 -6.73 5.49 -11.28
CA ILE A 126 -6.37 4.07 -11.44
C ILE A 126 -5.65 3.51 -10.21
N ILE A 127 -4.96 4.36 -9.44
CA ILE A 127 -4.35 3.96 -8.16
C ILE A 127 -5.44 3.67 -7.13
N ASP A 128 -6.51 4.46 -7.10
CA ASP A 128 -7.66 4.18 -6.24
C ASP A 128 -8.27 2.82 -6.58
N THR A 129 -8.42 2.50 -7.88
CA THR A 129 -8.85 1.16 -8.33
C THR A 129 -7.93 0.06 -7.82
N PHE A 130 -6.62 0.25 -7.92
CA PHE A 130 -5.63 -0.72 -7.45
C PHE A 130 -5.74 -0.94 -5.93
N MET A 131 -5.84 0.13 -5.15
CA MET A 131 -5.96 0.05 -3.69
C MET A 131 -7.24 -0.67 -3.25
N GLU A 132 -8.33 -0.55 -3.98
CA GLU A 132 -9.60 -1.24 -3.70
C GLU A 132 -9.66 -2.68 -4.23
N SER A 133 -8.71 -3.08 -5.10
CA SER A 133 -8.74 -4.40 -5.75
C SER A 133 -8.15 -5.54 -4.92
N TYR A 134 -7.46 -5.24 -3.81
CA TYR A 134 -6.76 -6.25 -3.00
C TYR A 134 -6.94 -6.00 -1.50
N ASP A 135 -6.75 -7.07 -0.69
CA ASP A 135 -6.69 -6.96 0.76
C ASP A 135 -5.27 -6.56 1.21
N PHE A 136 -5.14 -5.33 1.68
CA PHE A 136 -3.90 -4.77 2.22
C PHE A 136 -3.87 -4.76 3.75
N ALA A 137 -4.79 -5.41 4.44
CA ALA A 137 -4.83 -5.43 5.91
C ALA A 137 -3.48 -5.88 6.52
N GLY A 138 -2.97 -5.09 7.45
CA GLY A 138 -1.71 -5.33 8.15
C GLY A 138 -0.44 -5.07 7.34
N LYS A 139 -0.53 -4.66 6.06
CA LYS A 139 0.62 -4.37 5.20
C LYS A 139 1.07 -2.92 5.37
N ILE A 140 2.36 -2.68 5.11
CA ILE A 140 2.92 -1.33 4.99
C ILE A 140 2.78 -0.91 3.53
N ILE A 141 2.10 0.21 3.28
CA ILE A 141 1.95 0.82 1.96
C ILE A 141 2.80 2.09 1.92
N VAL A 142 3.66 2.21 0.93
CA VAL A 142 4.59 3.33 0.81
C VAL A 142 4.41 4.00 -0.55
N PRO A 143 3.67 5.11 -0.62
CA PRO A 143 3.51 5.85 -1.87
C PRO A 143 4.82 6.47 -2.32
N PHE A 144 5.08 6.46 -3.63
CA PHE A 144 6.11 7.31 -4.25
C PHE A 144 5.60 7.90 -5.55
N ALA A 145 6.04 9.09 -5.87
CA ALA A 145 5.52 9.79 -7.03
C ALA A 145 6.62 10.37 -7.91
N THR A 146 6.27 10.59 -9.17
CA THR A 146 7.07 11.40 -10.11
C THR A 146 6.24 12.60 -10.57
N SER A 147 6.88 13.75 -10.67
CA SER A 147 6.27 14.96 -11.22
C SER A 147 7.36 15.96 -11.63
N GLY A 148 7.02 16.95 -12.44
CA GLY A 148 7.92 18.05 -12.76
C GLY A 148 8.27 18.89 -11.53
N THR A 149 7.25 19.34 -10.79
CA THR A 149 7.40 20.25 -9.64
C THR A 149 6.50 19.95 -8.46
N SER A 150 5.34 19.32 -8.68
CA SER A 150 4.37 19.04 -7.61
C SER A 150 4.90 18.00 -6.64
N GLY A 151 4.71 18.21 -5.34
CA GLY A 151 4.94 17.19 -4.31
C GLY A 151 3.90 16.08 -4.37
N ILE A 152 4.04 15.08 -3.48
CA ILE A 152 3.13 13.93 -3.39
C ILE A 152 1.72 14.30 -2.88
N GLY A 153 1.57 15.50 -2.28
CA GLY A 153 0.28 16.00 -1.80
C GLY A 153 -0.35 15.10 -0.73
N ASP A 154 -1.67 14.97 -0.81
CA ASP A 154 -2.47 14.17 0.13
C ASP A 154 -2.61 12.69 -0.28
N SER A 155 -1.83 12.22 -1.28
CA SER A 155 -1.97 10.86 -1.82
C SER A 155 -1.86 9.77 -0.76
N GLY A 156 -0.97 9.90 0.22
CA GLY A 156 -0.87 8.96 1.34
C GLY A 156 -2.16 8.92 2.18
N ALA A 157 -2.74 10.07 2.51
CA ALA A 157 -3.99 10.16 3.27
C ALA A 157 -5.19 9.62 2.47
N ASN A 158 -5.23 9.90 1.16
CA ASN A 158 -6.25 9.34 0.26
C ASN A 158 -6.19 7.81 0.24
N MET A 159 -5.00 7.22 0.03
CA MET A 159 -4.81 5.77 0.07
C MET A 159 -5.18 5.18 1.43
N GLN A 160 -4.79 5.82 2.55
CA GLN A 160 -5.17 5.34 3.88
C GLN A 160 -6.68 5.27 4.06
N SER A 161 -7.44 6.17 3.47
CA SER A 161 -8.91 6.16 3.54
C SER A 161 -9.53 4.97 2.77
N LEU A 162 -8.87 4.51 1.69
CA LEU A 162 -9.31 3.36 0.89
C LEU A 162 -8.96 2.03 1.54
N VAL A 163 -7.85 1.98 2.28
CA VAL A 163 -7.36 0.75 2.94
C VAL A 163 -7.14 0.99 4.45
N PRO A 164 -8.22 1.20 5.22
CA PRO A 164 -8.13 1.63 6.62
C PRO A 164 -7.39 0.64 7.54
N ASN A 165 -7.30 -0.62 7.16
CA ASN A 165 -6.62 -1.67 7.90
C ASN A 165 -5.14 -1.86 7.51
N ALA A 166 -4.62 -1.08 6.55
CA ALA A 166 -3.21 -1.03 6.20
C ALA A 166 -2.49 0.10 6.96
N HIS A 167 -1.16 0.11 6.89
CA HIS A 167 -0.30 1.16 7.45
C HIS A 167 0.28 1.99 6.31
N VAL A 168 -0.42 3.03 5.88
CA VAL A 168 0.04 3.88 4.78
C VAL A 168 1.02 4.95 5.29
N ARG A 169 2.21 5.02 4.67
CA ARG A 169 3.22 6.04 4.94
C ARG A 169 2.92 7.33 4.18
N GLY A 170 3.58 8.43 4.56
CA GLY A 170 3.41 9.72 3.87
C GLY A 170 3.89 9.71 2.41
N GLY A 171 4.91 8.92 2.14
CA GLY A 171 5.51 8.80 0.81
C GLY A 171 6.43 9.96 0.43
N GLU A 172 7.03 9.87 -0.78
CA GLU A 172 7.99 10.84 -1.29
C GLU A 172 7.85 11.05 -2.80
N ARG A 173 8.22 12.23 -3.29
CA ARG A 173 8.31 12.53 -4.73
C ARG A 173 9.75 12.49 -5.20
N PHE A 174 10.04 11.73 -6.24
CA PHE A 174 11.36 11.61 -6.82
C PHE A 174 11.46 12.21 -8.23
N PRO A 175 12.60 12.81 -8.57
CA PRO A 175 12.93 13.10 -9.96
C PRO A 175 13.29 11.79 -10.69
N VAL A 176 13.17 11.75 -12.01
CA VAL A 176 13.42 10.52 -12.81
C VAL A 176 14.88 10.07 -12.72
N ASP A 177 15.80 11.01 -12.51
CA ASP A 177 17.24 10.79 -12.41
C ASP A 177 17.71 10.45 -10.98
N VAL A 178 16.79 10.26 -10.03
CA VAL A 178 17.11 9.81 -8.67
C VAL A 178 18.03 8.58 -8.69
N SER A 179 19.03 8.57 -7.81
CA SER A 179 20.00 7.48 -7.73
C SER A 179 19.42 6.24 -7.02
N VAL A 180 19.92 5.04 -7.38
CA VAL A 180 19.58 3.80 -6.70
C VAL A 180 19.97 3.83 -5.21
N SER A 181 21.10 4.50 -4.88
CA SER A 181 21.55 4.62 -3.48
C SER A 181 20.61 5.47 -2.65
N GLU A 182 20.08 6.56 -3.19
CA GLU A 182 19.10 7.42 -2.52
C GLU A 182 17.79 6.67 -2.27
N LEU A 183 17.27 5.99 -3.30
CA LEU A 183 16.08 5.15 -3.18
C LEU A 183 16.26 4.04 -2.16
N LYS A 184 17.44 3.41 -2.09
CA LYS A 184 17.75 2.37 -1.11
C LYS A 184 17.72 2.92 0.33
N THR A 185 18.33 4.08 0.55
CA THR A 185 18.32 4.74 1.87
C THR A 185 16.89 5.07 2.28
N TRP A 186 16.16 5.77 1.43
CA TRP A 186 14.78 6.13 1.69
C TRP A 186 13.89 4.90 1.95
N ALA A 187 13.97 3.87 1.12
CA ALA A 187 13.16 2.66 1.27
C ALA A 187 13.41 1.96 2.60
N SER A 188 14.67 1.93 3.07
CA SER A 188 15.03 1.31 4.36
C SER A 188 14.42 2.01 5.58
N GLU A 189 14.11 3.31 5.46
CA GLU A 189 13.46 4.10 6.50
C GLU A 189 11.93 3.88 6.55
N GLN A 190 11.36 3.33 5.48
CA GLN A 190 9.92 3.10 5.37
C GLN A 190 9.49 1.71 5.88
N MET A 191 10.38 0.76 5.87
CA MET A 191 10.15 -0.64 6.25
C MET A 191 10.36 -0.86 7.74
#